data_bbffe70f8f6e4d522da53188b5831b75
#
_entry.id   bbffe70f8f6e4d522da53188b5831b75
#
_cell.length_a   1.000
_cell.length_b   1.000
_cell.length_c   1.000
_cell.angle_alpha   90.00
_cell.angle_beta   90.00
_cell.angle_gamma   90.00
#
_symmetry.space_group_name_H-M   'P 1'
#
loop_
_entity.id
_entity.type
_entity.pdbx_description
1 polymer ?
#
loop_
_entity_poly.entity_id
_entity_poly.type
_entity_poly.pdbx_seq_one_letter_code
_entity_poly.pdbx_strand_id
1 'polypeptide(L)'
;QCLVGSEMCIRDSNNPALILVFWGSLSSMNDVTHLCLFDIPVIGNIPNMVYLAPTCREEYMAMLEWGIRQTEHPVAIRVPANGVVRRNVEPEKDYGKTLNRYEVSHRGEKVAILGLGSFYQLGEAVAARLKEEKGVDATLVNPRYITGVDEALLDDLKRDHTLVITLEDGVLDGGFGEKIARYYGPSDMKVLNYGVKKEFIDRYDVEEQLKKNRLTVPQIVEDICRIW
;
A
#
# COMPACT_ATOMS: atom_id res chain seq x y z
N GLN A 1 4.68 -4.05 -30.96
CA GLN A 1 4.30 -2.68 -30.75
C GLN A 1 3.52 -2.53 -29.43
N CYS A 2 4.25 -2.56 -28.42
CA CYS A 2 4.18 -1.81 -27.20
C CYS A 2 2.96 -1.98 -26.32
N LEU A 3 3.16 -2.72 -25.26
CA LEU A 3 2.41 -2.62 -23.99
C LEU A 3 2.18 -1.15 -23.58
N VAL A 4 3.15 -0.28 -23.76
CA VAL A 4 3.06 1.16 -23.47
C VAL A 4 1.99 1.87 -24.32
N GLY A 5 1.82 1.51 -25.58
CA GLY A 5 0.77 2.07 -26.43
C GLY A 5 -0.63 1.60 -26.05
N SER A 6 -0.76 0.34 -25.63
CA SER A 6 -2.05 -0.23 -25.19
C SER A 6 -2.52 0.36 -23.87
N GLU A 7 -1.63 0.55 -22.91
CA GLU A 7 -1.93 1.19 -21.62
C GLU A 7 -2.35 2.66 -21.81
N MET A 8 -1.68 3.40 -22.67
CA MET A 8 -2.06 4.77 -23.02
C MET A 8 -3.43 4.81 -23.71
N CYS A 9 -3.70 3.92 -24.65
CA CYS A 9 -5.01 3.84 -25.32
C CYS A 9 -6.14 3.48 -24.35
N ILE A 10 -5.92 2.56 -23.42
CA ILE A 10 -6.88 2.21 -22.37
C ILE A 10 -7.17 3.44 -21.50
N ARG A 11 -6.14 4.15 -21.09
CA ARG A 11 -6.26 5.37 -20.29
C ARG A 11 -7.00 6.48 -21.05
N ASP A 12 -6.57 6.79 -22.29
CA ASP A 12 -7.08 7.95 -23.05
C ASP A 12 -8.51 7.73 -23.51
N SER A 13 -8.91 6.48 -23.75
CA SER A 13 -10.28 6.10 -24.10
C SER A 13 -11.16 5.84 -22.88
N ASN A 14 -10.60 5.88 -21.67
CA ASN A 14 -11.27 5.50 -20.40
C ASN A 14 -11.99 4.13 -20.50
N ASN A 15 -11.38 3.20 -21.23
CA ASN A 15 -11.93 1.87 -21.41
C ASN A 15 -11.91 1.07 -20.10
N PRO A 16 -12.99 0.42 -19.72
CA PRO A 16 -13.07 -0.40 -18.53
C PRO A 16 -12.29 -1.71 -18.71
N ALA A 17 -10.97 -1.63 -18.55
CA ALA A 17 -10.09 -2.80 -18.59
C ALA A 17 -9.76 -3.23 -17.17
N LEU A 18 -9.70 -4.54 -16.92
CA LEU A 18 -9.22 -5.11 -15.65
C LEU A 18 -7.84 -5.73 -15.86
N ILE A 19 -6.85 -5.22 -15.14
CA ILE A 19 -5.45 -5.65 -15.19
C ILE A 19 -5.09 -6.29 -13.85
N LEU A 20 -4.67 -7.55 -13.87
CA LEU A 20 -4.13 -8.21 -12.69
C LEU A 20 -2.60 -8.08 -12.70
N VAL A 21 -2.06 -7.39 -11.72
CA VAL A 21 -0.62 -7.16 -11.56
C VAL A 21 -0.06 -8.23 -10.64
N PHE A 22 0.50 -9.29 -11.23
CA PHE A 22 0.99 -10.43 -10.47
C PHE A 22 2.39 -10.20 -9.89
N TRP A 23 2.54 -10.76 -8.68
CA TRP A 23 3.78 -10.89 -7.94
C TRP A 23 4.43 -9.57 -7.49
N GLY A 24 3.60 -8.57 -7.23
CA GLY A 24 4.06 -7.39 -6.50
C GLY A 24 4.43 -7.77 -5.09
N SER A 25 5.67 -7.75 -4.73
CA SER A 25 6.26 -7.86 -3.39
C SER A 25 7.67 -8.44 -3.41
N LEU A 26 8.39 -8.35 -2.30
CA LEU A 26 9.55 -9.19 -2.01
C LEU A 26 9.08 -10.64 -1.82
N SER A 27 9.46 -11.54 -2.70
CA SER A 27 9.03 -12.93 -2.69
C SER A 27 10.17 -13.90 -2.96
N SER A 28 9.90 -15.19 -2.75
CA SER A 28 10.85 -16.26 -3.06
C SER A 28 11.11 -16.45 -4.56
N MET A 29 10.23 -15.97 -5.43
CA MET A 29 10.48 -15.89 -6.86
C MET A 29 11.27 -14.60 -7.14
N ASN A 30 12.56 -14.68 -6.97
CA ASN A 30 13.47 -13.56 -6.82
C ASN A 30 14.42 -13.37 -8.01
N ASP A 31 14.01 -13.78 -9.21
CA ASP A 31 14.71 -13.48 -10.45
C ASP A 31 14.48 -12.04 -10.88
N VAL A 32 15.52 -11.34 -11.29
CA VAL A 32 15.45 -9.92 -11.71
C VAL A 32 14.41 -9.65 -12.80
N THR A 33 14.10 -10.63 -13.63
CA THR A 33 13.10 -10.53 -14.70
C THR A 33 11.65 -10.61 -14.19
N HIS A 34 11.44 -11.01 -12.95
CA HIS A 34 10.10 -11.19 -12.33
C HIS A 34 9.90 -10.33 -11.09
N LEU A 35 10.78 -9.36 -10.86
CA LEU A 35 10.63 -8.40 -9.75
C LEU A 35 9.56 -7.36 -10.03
N CYS A 36 8.38 -7.57 -9.52
CA CYS A 36 7.30 -6.59 -9.58
C CYS A 36 7.36 -5.63 -8.38
N LEU A 37 8.50 -4.92 -8.24
CA LEU A 37 8.71 -3.91 -7.19
C LEU A 37 8.44 -2.49 -7.67
N PHE A 38 8.41 -2.28 -8.99
CA PHE A 38 8.25 -0.98 -9.65
C PHE A 38 6.82 -0.73 -10.14
N ASP A 39 5.91 -1.65 -9.91
CA ASP A 39 4.52 -1.59 -10.36
C ASP A 39 3.75 -0.39 -9.76
N ILE A 40 3.99 -0.11 -8.48
CA ILE A 40 3.33 1.00 -7.76
C ILE A 40 3.64 2.35 -8.43
N PRO A 41 4.90 2.77 -8.65
CA PRO A 41 5.18 4.03 -9.33
C PRO A 41 4.78 4.05 -10.80
N VAL A 42 4.86 2.92 -11.51
CA VAL A 42 4.51 2.86 -12.94
C VAL A 42 3.00 2.97 -13.16
N ILE A 43 2.21 2.14 -12.49
CA ILE A 43 0.75 2.09 -12.68
C ILE A 43 0.06 3.17 -11.82
N GLY A 44 0.53 3.38 -10.60
CA GLY A 44 -0.08 4.31 -9.65
C GLY A 44 -0.01 5.79 -10.03
N ASN A 45 0.73 6.14 -11.10
CA ASN A 45 0.80 7.50 -11.64
C ASN A 45 0.06 7.67 -12.99
N ILE A 46 -0.64 6.64 -13.47
CA ILE A 46 -1.46 6.73 -14.68
C ILE A 46 -2.77 7.45 -14.31
N PRO A 47 -3.12 8.58 -15.00
CA PRO A 47 -4.39 9.27 -14.77
C PRO A 47 -5.59 8.36 -15.02
N ASN A 48 -6.68 8.56 -14.27
CA ASN A 48 -7.94 7.80 -14.34
C ASN A 48 -7.85 6.30 -14.01
N MET A 49 -6.65 5.77 -13.78
CA MET A 49 -6.47 4.39 -13.33
C MET A 49 -6.92 4.25 -11.87
N VAL A 50 -7.70 3.22 -11.59
CA VAL A 50 -7.98 2.77 -10.21
C VAL A 50 -7.06 1.60 -9.92
N TYR A 51 -6.08 1.79 -9.04
CA TYR A 51 -5.14 0.75 -8.68
C TYR A 51 -5.35 0.31 -7.22
N LEU A 52 -5.76 -0.94 -7.05
CA LEU A 52 -6.19 -1.53 -5.78
C LEU A 52 -5.13 -2.49 -5.24
N ALA A 53 -4.97 -2.50 -3.91
CA ALA A 53 -4.07 -3.39 -3.19
C ALA A 53 -4.83 -4.10 -2.06
N PRO A 54 -5.32 -5.34 -2.27
CA PRO A 54 -6.06 -6.07 -1.26
C PRO A 54 -5.14 -6.54 -0.12
N THR A 55 -5.66 -6.47 1.11
CA THR A 55 -4.96 -6.97 2.32
C THR A 55 -5.31 -8.43 2.63
N CYS A 56 -6.42 -8.92 2.09
CA CYS A 56 -6.93 -10.28 2.34
C CYS A 56 -7.69 -10.84 1.13
N ARG A 57 -8.02 -12.13 1.23
CA ARG A 57 -8.76 -12.84 0.19
C ARG A 57 -10.14 -12.25 -0.07
N GLU A 58 -10.84 -11.88 0.97
CA GLU A 58 -12.20 -11.34 0.91
C GLU A 58 -12.22 -10.03 0.12
N GLU A 59 -11.28 -9.12 0.41
CA GLU A 59 -11.09 -7.90 -0.38
C GLU A 59 -10.70 -8.19 -1.82
N TYR A 60 -9.75 -9.11 -2.04
CA TYR A 60 -9.31 -9.47 -3.38
C TYR A 60 -10.48 -9.95 -4.25
N MET A 61 -11.33 -10.81 -3.71
CA MET A 61 -12.50 -11.32 -4.43
C MET A 61 -13.54 -10.22 -4.70
N ALA A 62 -13.77 -9.34 -3.75
CA ALA A 62 -14.68 -8.21 -3.92
C ALA A 62 -14.16 -7.18 -4.94
N MET A 63 -12.85 -6.89 -4.92
CA MET A 63 -12.19 -6.01 -5.91
C MET A 63 -12.28 -6.60 -7.31
N LEU A 64 -12.09 -7.93 -7.46
CA LEU A 64 -12.25 -8.62 -8.74
C LEU A 64 -13.70 -8.52 -9.24
N GLU A 65 -14.67 -8.83 -8.39
CA GLU A 65 -16.07 -8.79 -8.75
C GLU A 65 -16.51 -7.38 -9.17
N TRP A 66 -16.11 -6.37 -8.41
CA TRP A 66 -16.36 -4.98 -8.75
C TRP A 66 -15.64 -4.59 -10.06
N GLY A 67 -14.36 -4.91 -10.21
CA GLY A 67 -13.57 -4.56 -11.40
C GLY A 67 -14.11 -5.17 -12.69
N ILE A 68 -14.72 -6.37 -12.63
CA ILE A 68 -15.37 -7.02 -13.78
C ILE A 68 -16.70 -6.33 -14.13
N ARG A 69 -17.46 -5.85 -13.15
CA ARG A 69 -18.82 -5.32 -13.36
C ARG A 69 -18.87 -3.83 -13.69
N GLN A 70 -17.91 -3.06 -13.17
CA GLN A 70 -17.88 -1.62 -13.40
C GLN A 70 -17.49 -1.30 -14.86
N THR A 71 -17.90 -0.12 -15.37
CA THR A 71 -17.68 0.32 -16.75
C THR A 71 -17.11 1.75 -16.83
N GLU A 72 -16.66 2.31 -15.72
CA GLU A 72 -16.28 3.73 -15.64
C GLU A 72 -14.77 3.95 -15.65
N HIS A 73 -13.98 2.96 -15.20
CA HIS A 73 -12.54 3.11 -14.97
C HIS A 73 -11.73 1.94 -15.52
N PRO A 74 -10.52 2.19 -16.03
CA PRO A 74 -9.50 1.15 -16.09
C PRO A 74 -9.07 0.80 -14.66
N VAL A 75 -9.08 -0.49 -14.32
CA VAL A 75 -8.79 -1.00 -12.98
C VAL A 75 -7.57 -1.90 -13.01
N ALA A 76 -6.63 -1.68 -12.11
CA ALA A 76 -5.55 -2.61 -11.81
C ALA A 76 -5.72 -3.17 -10.39
N ILE A 77 -5.45 -4.45 -10.20
CA ILE A 77 -5.46 -5.10 -8.88
C ILE A 77 -4.10 -5.73 -8.67
N ARG A 78 -3.42 -5.34 -7.59
CA ARG A 78 -2.14 -5.88 -7.20
C ARG A 78 -2.33 -7.23 -6.52
N VAL A 79 -1.70 -8.27 -7.07
CA VAL A 79 -1.77 -9.62 -6.54
C VAL A 79 -0.45 -9.95 -5.85
N PRO A 80 -0.44 -10.09 -4.50
CA PRO A 80 0.79 -10.37 -3.76
C PRO A 80 1.40 -11.72 -4.16
N ALA A 81 2.72 -11.77 -4.30
CA ALA A 81 3.44 -12.98 -4.67
C ALA A 81 3.34 -14.10 -3.61
N ASN A 82 3.21 -13.73 -2.35
CA ASN A 82 3.10 -14.66 -1.22
C ASN A 82 1.65 -15.11 -0.94
N GLY A 83 0.72 -14.78 -1.86
CA GLY A 83 -0.70 -15.05 -1.70
C GLY A 83 -1.40 -14.07 -0.79
N VAL A 84 -2.69 -14.33 -0.55
CA VAL A 84 -3.55 -13.50 0.32
C VAL A 84 -4.03 -14.32 1.50
N VAL A 85 -3.99 -13.73 2.68
CA VAL A 85 -4.52 -14.36 3.89
C VAL A 85 -6.04 -14.36 3.87
N ARG A 86 -6.64 -15.34 4.52
CA ARG A 86 -8.08 -15.33 4.77
C ARG A 86 -8.37 -14.54 6.05
N ARG A 87 -9.35 -13.65 5.97
CA ARG A 87 -9.88 -12.89 7.12
C ARG A 87 -11.39 -13.03 7.16
N ASN A 88 -11.95 -12.97 8.36
CA ASN A 88 -13.41 -12.97 8.51
C ASN A 88 -13.91 -11.52 8.57
N VAL A 89 -13.78 -10.80 7.45
CA VAL A 89 -14.20 -9.40 7.29
C VAL A 89 -15.24 -9.29 6.18
N GLU A 90 -16.13 -8.31 6.29
CA GLU A 90 -17.05 -7.95 5.22
C GLU A 90 -16.35 -6.88 4.35
N PRO A 91 -15.99 -7.19 3.10
CA PRO A 91 -15.28 -6.25 2.24
C PRO A 91 -16.21 -5.18 1.68
N GLU A 92 -15.63 -4.08 1.22
CA GLU A 92 -16.33 -3.08 0.41
C GLU A 92 -16.93 -3.74 -0.85
N LYS A 93 -18.11 -3.29 -1.27
CA LYS A 93 -18.82 -3.84 -2.44
C LYS A 93 -18.75 -2.94 -3.67
N ASP A 94 -18.53 -1.65 -3.46
CA ASP A 94 -18.50 -0.65 -4.53
C ASP A 94 -17.31 0.30 -4.37
N TYR A 95 -16.18 -0.12 -4.91
CA TYR A 95 -14.93 0.65 -4.84
C TYR A 95 -14.98 1.94 -5.66
N GLY A 96 -15.95 2.12 -6.56
CA GLY A 96 -16.17 3.39 -7.25
C GLY A 96 -16.77 4.47 -6.34
N LYS A 97 -17.73 4.10 -5.50
CA LYS A 97 -18.31 5.02 -4.51
C LYS A 97 -17.34 5.41 -3.41
N THR A 98 -16.43 4.51 -3.06
CA THR A 98 -15.41 4.72 -2.02
C THR A 98 -14.05 5.06 -2.61
N LEU A 99 -14.00 5.57 -3.84
CA LEU A 99 -12.77 5.88 -4.55
C LEU A 99 -11.82 6.72 -3.70
N ASN A 100 -10.59 6.20 -3.51
CA ASN A 100 -9.54 6.77 -2.67
C ASN A 100 -9.92 6.96 -1.17
N ARG A 101 -10.97 6.29 -0.68
CA ARG A 101 -11.30 6.27 0.75
C ARG A 101 -10.60 5.11 1.44
N TYR A 102 -9.91 5.43 2.52
CA TYR A 102 -9.18 4.46 3.32
C TYR A 102 -10.05 3.91 4.43
N GLU A 103 -9.77 2.69 4.84
CA GLU A 103 -10.43 2.06 5.97
C GLU A 103 -9.60 2.22 7.24
N VAL A 104 -10.19 2.79 8.28
CA VAL A 104 -9.60 2.79 9.63
C VAL A 104 -10.05 1.52 10.33
N SER A 105 -9.18 0.53 10.39
CA SER A 105 -9.48 -0.77 11.00
C SER A 105 -9.38 -0.72 12.53
N HIS A 106 -8.52 0.15 13.04
CA HIS A 106 -8.38 0.45 14.46
C HIS A 106 -8.03 1.93 14.65
N ARG A 107 -8.75 2.60 15.53
CA ARG A 107 -8.47 4.00 15.88
C ARG A 107 -7.73 4.05 17.23
N GLY A 108 -6.55 4.59 17.19
CA GLY A 108 -5.72 4.94 18.34
C GLY A 108 -5.35 6.42 18.29
N GLU A 109 -4.20 6.77 18.85
CA GLU A 109 -3.69 8.14 18.90
C GLU A 109 -2.16 8.20 18.67
N LYS A 110 -1.64 9.39 18.39
CA LYS A 110 -0.21 9.72 18.29
C LYS A 110 0.50 9.15 17.06
N VAL A 111 0.33 7.87 16.75
CA VAL A 111 0.97 7.18 15.62
C VAL A 111 -0.11 6.57 14.74
N ALA A 112 -0.09 6.87 13.44
CA ALA A 112 -0.93 6.21 12.46
C ALA A 112 -0.07 5.34 11.51
N ILE A 113 -0.49 4.10 11.29
CA ILE A 113 0.19 3.12 10.45
C ILE A 113 -0.69 2.83 9.25
N LEU A 114 -0.23 3.20 8.06
CA LEU A 114 -0.88 2.95 6.78
C LEU A 114 -0.20 1.74 6.12
N GLY A 115 -0.80 0.56 6.25
CA GLY A 115 -0.28 -0.68 5.68
C GLY A 115 -0.90 -0.99 4.32
N LEU A 116 -0.12 -0.89 3.24
CA LEU A 116 -0.62 -1.13 1.89
C LEU A 116 -0.57 -2.61 1.52
N GLY A 117 -1.71 -3.17 1.08
CA GLY A 117 -1.80 -4.52 0.56
C GLY A 117 -1.25 -5.58 1.53
N SER A 118 -0.31 -6.41 1.08
CA SER A 118 0.29 -7.47 1.90
C SER A 118 1.02 -6.94 3.15
N PHE A 119 1.53 -5.69 3.11
CA PHE A 119 2.21 -5.08 4.26
C PHE A 119 1.26 -4.52 5.34
N TYR A 120 -0.04 -4.64 5.13
CA TYR A 120 -1.01 -4.40 6.20
C TYR A 120 -0.78 -5.32 7.41
N GLN A 121 -0.41 -6.60 7.19
CA GLN A 121 -0.08 -7.53 8.26
C GLN A 121 1.18 -7.11 9.04
N LEU A 122 2.18 -6.56 8.35
CA LEU A 122 3.34 -5.96 9.01
C LEU A 122 2.91 -4.78 9.88
N GLY A 123 1.97 -3.96 9.40
CA GLY A 123 1.37 -2.86 10.16
C GLY A 123 0.67 -3.32 11.43
N GLU A 124 -0.11 -4.41 11.37
CA GLU A 124 -0.74 -5.03 12.54
C GLU A 124 0.29 -5.48 13.58
N ALA A 125 1.35 -6.14 13.11
CA ALA A 125 2.41 -6.63 14.00
C ALA A 125 3.19 -5.47 14.66
N VAL A 126 3.44 -4.39 13.91
CA VAL A 126 4.07 -3.17 14.45
C VAL A 126 3.17 -2.50 15.48
N ALA A 127 1.86 -2.34 15.20
CA ALA A 127 0.90 -1.76 16.13
C ALA A 127 0.80 -2.56 17.44
N ALA A 128 0.71 -3.89 17.33
CA ALA A 128 0.69 -4.78 18.49
C ALA A 128 1.96 -4.63 19.35
N ARG A 129 3.12 -4.59 18.71
CA ARG A 129 4.41 -4.45 19.38
C ARG A 129 4.58 -3.08 20.07
N LEU A 130 4.12 -2.00 19.43
CA LEU A 130 4.11 -0.66 20.03
C LEU A 130 3.22 -0.61 21.28
N LYS A 131 2.06 -1.25 21.20
CA LYS A 131 1.14 -1.32 22.35
C LYS A 131 1.74 -2.10 23.50
N GLU A 132 2.34 -3.26 23.23
CA GLU A 132 2.96 -4.12 24.23
C GLU A 132 4.18 -3.47 24.91
N GLU A 133 5.11 -2.91 24.12
CA GLU A 133 6.40 -2.42 24.66
C GLU A 133 6.37 -0.96 25.11
N LYS A 134 5.52 -0.14 24.51
CA LYS A 134 5.50 1.32 24.71
C LYS A 134 4.18 1.86 25.21
N GLY A 135 3.14 1.03 25.29
CA GLY A 135 1.80 1.46 25.68
C GLY A 135 1.15 2.40 24.65
N VAL A 136 1.66 2.44 23.42
CA VAL A 136 1.12 3.29 22.34
C VAL A 136 0.06 2.52 21.58
N ASP A 137 -1.17 3.00 21.64
CA ASP A 137 -2.29 2.47 20.85
C ASP A 137 -2.32 3.19 19.51
N ALA A 138 -1.66 2.62 18.50
CA ALA A 138 -1.54 3.23 17.18
C ALA A 138 -2.81 3.03 16.35
N THR A 139 -3.18 4.05 15.56
CA THR A 139 -4.22 3.91 14.53
C THR A 139 -3.70 3.01 13.40
N LEU A 140 -4.52 2.05 12.96
CA LEU A 140 -4.22 1.18 11.83
C LEU A 140 -5.17 1.46 10.67
N VAL A 141 -4.60 1.72 9.50
CA VAL A 141 -5.32 2.10 8.29
C VAL A 141 -4.99 1.15 7.15
N ASN A 142 -6.03 0.70 6.45
CA ASN A 142 -5.94 0.01 5.17
C ASN A 142 -6.22 1.01 4.04
N PRO A 143 -5.23 1.43 3.26
CA PRO A 143 -5.42 2.38 2.18
C PRO A 143 -6.30 1.85 1.04
N ARG A 144 -6.26 0.57 0.74
CA ARG A 144 -6.95 -0.09 -0.39
C ARG A 144 -6.53 0.42 -1.77
N TYR A 145 -6.31 1.72 -1.92
CA TYR A 145 -6.00 2.42 -3.19
C TYR A 145 -4.55 2.89 -3.23
N ILE A 146 -3.90 2.65 -4.36
CA ILE A 146 -2.54 3.13 -4.62
C ILE A 146 -2.57 4.49 -5.33
N THR A 147 -3.58 4.73 -6.17
CA THR A 147 -3.63 5.87 -7.09
C THR A 147 -3.92 7.22 -6.43
N GLY A 148 -4.71 7.25 -5.37
CA GLY A 148 -5.08 8.49 -4.72
C GLY A 148 -4.78 8.51 -3.22
N VAL A 149 -5.11 9.63 -2.57
CA VAL A 149 -5.02 9.81 -1.12
C VAL A 149 -6.37 10.19 -0.53
N ASP A 150 -6.67 9.71 0.65
CA ASP A 150 -7.85 10.11 1.41
C ASP A 150 -7.54 11.38 2.21
N GLU A 151 -7.64 12.54 1.55
CA GLU A 151 -7.33 13.82 2.17
C GLU A 151 -8.15 14.07 3.44
N ALA A 152 -9.41 13.62 3.47
CA ALA A 152 -10.28 13.83 4.63
C ALA A 152 -9.77 13.04 5.85
N LEU A 153 -9.36 11.78 5.66
CA LEU A 153 -8.75 11.00 6.74
C LEU A 153 -7.39 11.57 7.13
N LEU A 154 -6.56 11.94 6.15
CA LEU A 154 -5.24 12.50 6.44
C LEU A 154 -5.32 13.83 7.21
N ASP A 155 -6.33 14.65 6.94
CA ASP A 155 -6.62 15.86 7.73
C ASP A 155 -7.13 15.53 9.14
N ASP A 156 -7.98 14.53 9.26
CA ASP A 156 -8.49 14.09 10.56
C ASP A 156 -7.36 13.58 11.46
N LEU A 157 -6.39 12.85 10.90
CA LEU A 157 -5.23 12.37 11.66
C LEU A 157 -4.37 13.50 12.26
N LYS A 158 -4.36 14.70 11.68
CA LYS A 158 -3.62 15.85 12.24
C LYS A 158 -4.10 16.31 13.61
N ARG A 159 -5.29 15.90 14.04
CA ARG A 159 -5.88 16.34 15.31
C ARG A 159 -5.26 15.68 16.53
N ASP A 160 -4.89 14.41 16.39
CA ASP A 160 -4.49 13.55 17.51
C ASP A 160 -3.25 12.69 17.22
N HIS A 161 -2.65 12.83 16.02
CA HIS A 161 -1.43 12.14 15.63
C HIS A 161 -0.29 13.12 15.37
N THR A 162 0.94 12.69 15.61
CA THR A 162 2.18 13.43 15.35
C THR A 162 3.10 12.71 14.39
N LEU A 163 2.82 11.42 14.13
CA LEU A 163 3.63 10.57 13.28
C LEU A 163 2.72 9.68 12.41
N VAL A 164 3.00 9.68 11.11
CA VAL A 164 2.39 8.77 10.14
C VAL A 164 3.47 7.85 9.59
N ILE A 165 3.15 6.57 9.50
CA ILE A 165 4.03 5.53 8.95
C ILE A 165 3.34 4.93 7.75
N THR A 166 4.05 4.79 6.64
CA THR A 166 3.58 4.05 5.47
C THR A 166 4.40 2.79 5.28
N LEU A 167 3.73 1.70 5.01
CA LEU A 167 4.35 0.40 4.74
C LEU A 167 3.90 -0.07 3.36
N GLU A 168 4.85 -0.20 2.44
CA GLU A 168 4.62 -0.71 1.09
C GLU A 168 5.69 -1.74 0.69
N ASP A 169 5.31 -2.77 -0.03
CA ASP A 169 6.21 -3.81 -0.53
C ASP A 169 6.70 -3.54 -1.97
N GLY A 170 6.73 -2.27 -2.34
CA GLY A 170 7.28 -1.71 -3.57
C GLY A 170 8.46 -0.79 -3.30
N VAL A 171 9.02 -0.21 -4.38
CA VAL A 171 10.09 0.78 -4.25
C VAL A 171 9.54 2.09 -3.69
N LEU A 172 10.35 2.74 -2.83
CA LEU A 172 9.99 4.02 -2.21
C LEU A 172 9.86 5.14 -3.23
N ASP A 173 10.79 5.21 -4.19
CA ASP A 173 10.82 6.27 -5.21
C ASP A 173 9.56 6.25 -6.09
N GLY A 174 8.76 7.29 -6.01
CA GLY A 174 7.46 7.40 -6.69
C GLY A 174 6.37 6.49 -6.11
N GLY A 175 6.61 5.86 -4.97
CA GLY A 175 5.71 4.92 -4.31
C GLY A 175 4.52 5.57 -3.59
N PHE A 176 3.78 4.74 -2.88
CA PHE A 176 2.62 5.17 -2.10
C PHE A 176 3.03 6.10 -0.95
N GLY A 177 4.11 5.78 -0.24
CA GLY A 177 4.59 6.56 0.89
C GLY A 177 4.98 7.98 0.52
N GLU A 178 5.56 8.21 -0.65
CA GLU A 178 5.89 9.55 -1.13
C GLU A 178 4.65 10.42 -1.37
N LYS A 179 3.52 9.83 -1.80
CA LYS A 179 2.25 10.57 -1.93
C LYS A 179 1.76 11.09 -0.58
N ILE A 180 1.86 10.25 0.46
CA ILE A 180 1.51 10.61 1.83
C ILE A 180 2.47 11.67 2.40
N ALA A 181 3.79 11.49 2.20
CA ALA A 181 4.79 12.46 2.63
C ALA A 181 4.59 13.82 1.95
N ARG A 182 4.28 13.83 0.64
CA ARG A 182 3.96 15.06 -0.10
C ARG A 182 2.72 15.76 0.47
N TYR A 183 1.69 15.00 0.83
CA TYR A 183 0.47 15.57 1.44
C TYR A 183 0.78 16.28 2.75
N TYR A 184 1.60 15.67 3.61
CA TYR A 184 1.96 16.23 4.90
C TYR A 184 3.11 17.24 4.86
N GLY A 185 3.80 17.40 3.71
CA GLY A 185 4.94 18.30 3.57
C GLY A 185 4.75 19.74 4.08
N PRO A 186 3.56 20.36 3.91
CA PRO A 186 3.28 21.69 4.46
C PRO A 186 2.87 21.73 5.94
N SER A 187 2.91 20.60 6.66
CA SER A 187 2.44 20.46 8.04
C SER A 187 3.55 19.99 8.98
N ASP A 188 3.29 20.03 10.28
CA ASP A 188 4.20 19.54 11.31
C ASP A 188 4.14 18.00 11.50
N MET A 189 3.31 17.30 10.71
CA MET A 189 3.21 15.86 10.76
C MET A 189 4.52 15.20 10.31
N LYS A 190 5.10 14.39 11.17
CA LYS A 190 6.25 13.56 10.80
C LYS A 190 5.78 12.37 9.97
N VAL A 191 6.53 12.02 8.93
CA VAL A 191 6.21 10.86 8.09
C VAL A 191 7.44 9.97 7.96
N LEU A 192 7.26 8.67 8.22
CA LEU A 192 8.24 7.63 7.94
C LEU A 192 7.71 6.71 6.84
N ASN A 193 8.44 6.62 5.75
CA ASN A 193 8.10 5.72 4.65
C ASN A 193 8.98 4.47 4.68
N TYR A 194 8.36 3.32 4.67
CA TYR A 194 9.00 2.01 4.61
C TYR A 194 8.64 1.31 3.31
N GLY A 195 9.65 0.93 2.57
CA GLY A 195 9.56 0.23 1.29
C GLY A 195 10.96 -0.19 0.83
N VAL A 196 11.05 -0.69 -0.39
CA VAL A 196 12.28 -1.21 -0.95
C VAL A 196 13.08 -0.08 -1.60
N LYS A 197 14.40 -0.14 -1.51
CA LYS A 197 15.28 0.78 -2.24
C LYS A 197 15.16 0.56 -3.74
N LYS A 198 15.31 1.63 -4.51
CA LYS A 198 15.28 1.61 -5.97
C LYS A 198 16.57 0.97 -6.53
N GLU A 199 16.59 -0.32 -6.56
CA GLU A 199 17.69 -1.11 -7.11
C GLU A 199 17.14 -2.38 -7.78
N PHE A 200 17.84 -2.88 -8.79
CA PHE A 200 17.58 -4.21 -9.32
C PHE A 200 18.29 -5.24 -8.44
N ILE A 201 17.49 -6.09 -7.82
CA ILE A 201 18.01 -7.20 -6.99
C ILE A 201 17.76 -8.51 -7.71
N ASP A 202 18.72 -9.43 -7.64
CA ASP A 202 18.63 -10.73 -8.27
C ASP A 202 19.04 -11.82 -7.28
N ARG A 203 18.30 -12.92 -7.26
CA ARG A 203 18.58 -14.12 -6.44
C ARG A 203 18.91 -13.79 -4.98
N TYR A 204 18.00 -13.09 -4.34
CA TYR A 204 18.16 -12.62 -2.98
C TYR A 204 17.46 -13.52 -1.95
N ASP A 205 17.94 -13.47 -0.72
CA ASP A 205 17.20 -13.96 0.44
C ASP A 205 16.17 -12.91 0.88
N VAL A 206 14.91 -13.32 1.03
CA VAL A 206 13.80 -12.40 1.37
C VAL A 206 13.99 -11.78 2.76
N GLU A 207 14.42 -12.58 3.75
CA GLU A 207 14.61 -12.07 5.10
C GLU A 207 15.78 -11.08 5.18
N GLU A 208 16.85 -11.34 4.44
CA GLU A 208 17.97 -10.40 4.32
C GLU A 208 17.53 -9.07 3.70
N GLN A 209 16.71 -9.12 2.62
CA GLN A 209 16.17 -7.92 2.00
C GLN A 209 15.23 -7.15 2.91
N LEU A 210 14.36 -7.82 3.65
CA LEU A 210 13.52 -7.18 4.66
C LEU A 210 14.37 -6.47 5.72
N LYS A 211 15.41 -7.13 6.24
CA LYS A 211 16.35 -6.51 7.21
C LYS A 211 17.13 -5.35 6.61
N LYS A 212 17.65 -5.49 5.38
CA LYS A 212 18.40 -4.46 4.65
C LYS A 212 17.57 -3.18 4.44
N ASN A 213 16.29 -3.34 4.14
CA ASN A 213 15.36 -2.24 3.91
C ASN A 213 14.62 -1.79 5.18
N ARG A 214 15.00 -2.29 6.36
CA ARG A 214 14.37 -1.98 7.66
C ARG A 214 12.87 -2.31 7.70
N LEU A 215 12.46 -3.36 7.02
CA LEU A 215 11.07 -3.83 6.88
C LEU A 215 10.74 -4.93 7.90
N THR A 216 11.36 -4.91 9.07
CA THR A 216 11.07 -5.85 10.16
C THR A 216 10.42 -5.11 11.33
N VAL A 217 9.53 -5.80 12.06
CA VAL A 217 8.82 -5.22 13.21
C VAL A 217 9.76 -4.56 14.22
N PRO A 218 10.87 -5.21 14.66
CA PRO A 218 11.78 -4.58 15.63
C PRO A 218 12.43 -3.30 15.12
N GLN A 219 12.84 -3.28 13.84
CA GLN A 219 13.50 -2.12 13.24
C GLN A 219 12.54 -0.94 13.09
N ILE A 220 11.29 -1.20 12.67
CA ILE A 220 10.27 -0.17 12.53
C ILE A 220 9.93 0.42 13.91
N VAL A 221 9.73 -0.42 14.93
CA VAL A 221 9.47 0.04 16.30
C VAL A 221 10.65 0.85 16.85
N GLU A 222 11.89 0.42 16.60
CA GLU A 222 13.09 1.17 16.96
C GLU A 222 13.11 2.58 16.34
N ASP A 223 12.81 2.69 15.04
CA ASP A 223 12.80 3.96 14.32
C ASP A 223 11.69 4.90 14.82
N ILE A 224 10.52 4.36 15.10
CA ILE A 224 9.41 5.10 15.71
C ILE A 224 9.85 5.70 17.03
N CYS A 225 10.47 4.90 17.91
CA CYS A 225 10.93 5.35 19.21
C CYS A 225 12.05 6.40 19.16
N ARG A 226 12.82 6.46 18.08
CA ARG A 226 13.87 7.49 17.90
C ARG A 226 13.31 8.85 17.51
N ILE A 227 12.18 8.87 16.80
CA ILE A 227 11.58 10.09 16.25
C ILE A 227 10.55 10.67 17.21
N TRP A 228 9.98 9.81 17.99
CA TRP A 228 8.92 10.11 18.96
C TRP A 228 9.47 10.42 20.34
#